data_c644dcf3289e6c77a0e2ba9e9dd0d086
#
_entry.id   c644dcf3289e6c77a0e2ba9e9dd0d086
#
_cell.length_a   1.000
_cell.length_b   1.000
_cell.length_c   1.000
_cell.angle_alpha   90.00
_cell.angle_beta   90.00
_cell.angle_gamma   90.00
#
_symmetry.space_group_name_H-M   'P 1'
#
loop_
_entity.id
_entity.type
_entity.pdbx_description
1 polymer ?
#
loop_
_entity_poly.entity_id
_entity_poly.type
_entity_poly.pdbx_seq_one_letter_code
_entity_poly.pdbx_strand_id
1 'polypeptide(L)'
;LDGLRLVAAGVAGGIASGLKIGDPMVEYLTVVVSIEILNLVFRKKTFLDIILIPLSSALVAYGAYLLLHEPVSHFMASIGDFVKWATTAKPFLMGVLVAVVMGMALTAPISSAAIAISIGLDGLAGGAAVVGCAAQMLGFAVMSRKDNNLGTVLSIALGTSMLQFKNILKKPVIWLPPIIASAVLGPLATLVFRTLCIKEGSGMGTSGLVGPVGTFRAMENPWPSILLLQFLLPVLLVFLLDVVFRKAGWIKDGDLKV
;
A
#
# COMPACT_ATOMS: atom_id res chain seq x y z
N LEU A 1 11.10 -23.89 -15.24
CA LEU A 1 10.82 -23.59 -13.81
C LEU A 1 9.80 -22.47 -13.61
N ASP A 2 9.63 -21.54 -14.58
CA ASP A 2 8.79 -20.36 -14.36
C ASP A 2 7.30 -20.71 -14.13
N GLY A 3 6.74 -21.66 -14.89
CA GLY A 3 5.36 -22.10 -14.67
C GLY A 3 5.14 -22.81 -13.32
N LEU A 4 6.09 -23.66 -12.89
CA LEU A 4 6.01 -24.35 -11.59
C LEU A 4 6.24 -23.40 -10.42
N ARG A 5 7.02 -22.33 -10.59
CA ARG A 5 7.13 -21.26 -9.57
C ARG A 5 5.82 -20.50 -9.36
N LEU A 6 5.08 -20.25 -10.45
CA LEU A 6 3.74 -19.65 -10.34
C LEU A 6 2.77 -20.57 -9.58
N VAL A 7 2.82 -21.88 -9.83
CA VAL A 7 2.03 -22.88 -9.10
C VAL A 7 2.43 -22.86 -7.61
N ALA A 8 3.74 -22.87 -7.31
CA ALA A 8 4.22 -22.80 -5.93
C ALA A 8 3.78 -21.54 -5.20
N ALA A 9 3.83 -20.38 -5.88
CA ALA A 9 3.34 -19.12 -5.33
C ALA A 9 1.83 -19.16 -5.06
N GLY A 10 1.05 -19.71 -6.01
CA GLY A 10 -0.40 -19.88 -5.85
C GLY A 10 -0.77 -20.80 -4.69
N VAL A 11 -0.07 -21.93 -4.53
CA VAL A 11 -0.27 -22.86 -3.41
C VAL A 11 0.10 -22.19 -2.07
N ALA A 12 1.26 -21.52 -2.01
CA ALA A 12 1.70 -20.85 -0.79
C ALA A 12 0.74 -19.72 -0.36
N GLY A 13 0.29 -18.90 -1.33
CA GLY A 13 -0.70 -17.86 -1.08
C GLY A 13 -2.05 -18.42 -0.64
N GLY A 14 -2.53 -19.47 -1.31
CA GLY A 14 -3.79 -20.14 -0.95
C GLY A 14 -3.78 -20.74 0.45
N ILE A 15 -2.65 -21.29 0.92
CA ILE A 15 -2.51 -21.79 2.29
C ILE A 15 -2.49 -20.63 3.29
N ALA A 16 -1.67 -19.61 3.07
CA ALA A 16 -1.58 -18.46 3.96
C ALA A 16 -2.94 -17.75 4.11
N SER A 17 -3.64 -17.54 3.00
CA SER A 17 -4.97 -16.93 2.96
C SER A 17 -6.04 -17.80 3.62
N GLY A 18 -5.97 -19.13 3.44
CA GLY A 18 -6.92 -20.09 4.04
C GLY A 18 -6.78 -20.24 5.54
N LEU A 19 -5.56 -20.04 6.10
CA LEU A 19 -5.31 -20.14 7.53
C LEU A 19 -5.76 -18.90 8.32
N LYS A 20 -5.61 -17.71 7.75
CA LYS A 20 -6.09 -16.47 8.35
C LYS A 20 -6.44 -15.44 7.27
N ILE A 21 -7.72 -15.30 7.00
CA ILE A 21 -8.24 -14.33 6.02
C ILE A 21 -7.97 -12.90 6.50
N GLY A 22 -7.38 -12.07 5.65
CA GLY A 22 -7.30 -10.63 5.85
C GLY A 22 -6.00 -10.08 6.40
N ASP A 23 -4.91 -10.84 6.38
CA ASP A 23 -3.56 -10.33 6.71
C ASP A 23 -2.62 -10.42 5.48
N PRO A 24 -2.71 -9.49 4.51
CA PRO A 24 -1.94 -9.53 3.28
C PRO A 24 -0.43 -9.52 3.49
N MET A 25 0.06 -8.96 4.60
CA MET A 25 1.49 -8.93 4.90
C MET A 25 2.02 -10.31 5.26
N VAL A 26 1.26 -11.06 6.07
CA VAL A 26 1.59 -12.46 6.39
C VAL A 26 1.58 -13.31 5.12
N GLU A 27 0.54 -13.16 4.28
CA GLU A 27 0.44 -13.86 2.99
C GLU A 27 1.64 -13.56 2.09
N TYR A 28 1.96 -12.27 1.90
CA TYR A 28 3.09 -11.82 1.08
C TYR A 28 4.42 -12.42 1.55
N LEU A 29 4.73 -12.28 2.84
CA LEU A 29 5.98 -12.80 3.41
C LEU A 29 6.05 -14.33 3.35
N THR A 30 4.93 -15.02 3.61
CA THR A 30 4.85 -16.48 3.50
C THR A 30 5.16 -16.94 2.08
N VAL A 31 4.58 -16.28 1.06
CA VAL A 31 4.86 -16.60 -0.36
C VAL A 31 6.31 -16.35 -0.71
N VAL A 32 6.86 -15.19 -0.34
CA VAL A 32 8.26 -14.84 -0.63
C VAL A 32 9.22 -15.83 -0.01
N VAL A 33 9.09 -16.11 1.29
CA VAL A 33 9.95 -17.06 2.01
C VAL A 33 9.82 -18.46 1.43
N SER A 34 8.60 -18.90 1.10
CA SER A 34 8.37 -20.21 0.51
C SER A 34 9.06 -20.36 -0.84
N ILE A 35 8.96 -19.36 -1.71
CA ILE A 35 9.60 -19.37 -3.03
C ILE A 35 11.13 -19.40 -2.87
N GLU A 36 11.70 -18.62 -1.97
CA GLU A 36 13.14 -18.60 -1.75
C GLU A 36 13.66 -19.94 -1.22
N ILE A 37 12.96 -20.56 -0.27
CA ILE A 37 13.31 -21.92 0.22
C ILE A 37 13.22 -22.94 -0.91
N LEU A 38 12.16 -22.91 -1.72
CA LEU A 38 12.01 -23.83 -2.84
C LEU A 38 13.09 -23.63 -3.92
N ASN A 39 13.51 -22.39 -4.16
CA ASN A 39 14.62 -22.10 -5.07
C ASN A 39 15.95 -22.66 -4.58
N LEU A 40 16.16 -22.70 -3.27
CA LEU A 40 17.35 -23.29 -2.66
C LEU A 40 17.33 -24.83 -2.73
N VAL A 41 16.17 -25.44 -2.54
CA VAL A 41 16.00 -26.90 -2.53
C VAL A 41 15.96 -27.47 -3.94
N PHE A 42 15.17 -26.90 -4.83
CA PHE A 42 14.97 -27.41 -6.21
C PHE A 42 15.88 -26.70 -7.22
N ARG A 43 17.20 -26.90 -7.08
CA ARG A 43 18.20 -26.34 -8.00
C ARG A 43 18.30 -27.10 -9.35
N LYS A 44 17.99 -28.40 -9.36
CA LYS A 44 18.05 -29.26 -10.55
C LYS A 44 16.65 -29.67 -10.96
N LYS A 45 16.37 -29.64 -12.26
CA LYS A 45 15.08 -30.08 -12.81
C LYS A 45 15.00 -31.60 -12.82
N THR A 46 13.91 -32.14 -12.30
CA THR A 46 13.57 -33.56 -12.31
C THR A 46 12.16 -33.74 -12.88
N PHE A 47 11.85 -34.92 -13.42
CA PHE A 47 10.50 -35.22 -13.92
C PHE A 47 9.45 -35.28 -12.79
N LEU A 48 9.88 -35.48 -11.54
CA LEU A 48 9.02 -35.49 -10.37
C LEU A 48 8.64 -34.07 -9.86
N ASP A 49 9.25 -33.03 -10.40
CA ASP A 49 9.03 -31.64 -9.96
C ASP A 49 7.55 -31.22 -10.04
N ILE A 50 6.79 -31.79 -10.99
CA ILE A 50 5.36 -31.52 -11.14
C ILE A 50 4.57 -31.90 -9.88
N ILE A 51 4.99 -32.94 -9.15
CA ILE A 51 4.33 -33.41 -7.92
C ILE A 51 5.05 -32.83 -6.70
N LEU A 52 6.38 -32.83 -6.70
CA LEU A 52 7.18 -32.42 -5.55
C LEU A 52 7.08 -30.92 -5.26
N ILE A 53 7.03 -30.06 -6.28
CA ILE A 53 6.99 -28.61 -6.06
C ILE A 53 5.68 -28.17 -5.41
N PRO A 54 4.48 -28.55 -5.88
CA PRO A 54 3.25 -28.20 -5.18
C PRO A 54 3.18 -28.74 -3.74
N LEU A 55 3.57 -30.01 -3.53
CA LEU A 55 3.53 -30.65 -2.21
C LEU A 55 4.50 -29.99 -1.23
N SER A 56 5.76 -29.80 -1.66
CA SER A 56 6.77 -29.14 -0.82
C SER A 56 6.43 -27.66 -0.59
N SER A 57 5.83 -26.97 -1.60
CA SER A 57 5.32 -25.62 -1.46
C SER A 57 4.27 -25.52 -0.34
N ALA A 58 3.35 -26.47 -0.29
CA ALA A 58 2.33 -26.51 0.76
C ALA A 58 2.95 -26.68 2.16
N LEU A 59 3.90 -27.60 2.32
CA LEU A 59 4.56 -27.83 3.60
C LEU A 59 5.43 -26.66 4.04
N VAL A 60 6.21 -26.10 3.12
CA VAL A 60 7.07 -24.94 3.39
C VAL A 60 6.24 -23.71 3.71
N ALA A 61 5.13 -23.48 2.98
CA ALA A 61 4.23 -22.36 3.24
C ALA A 61 3.56 -22.48 4.61
N TYR A 62 3.12 -23.67 5.00
CA TYR A 62 2.54 -23.90 6.32
C TYR A 62 3.57 -23.63 7.44
N GLY A 63 4.79 -24.12 7.29
CA GLY A 63 5.87 -23.86 8.25
C GLY A 63 6.25 -22.38 8.32
N ALA A 64 6.38 -21.72 7.16
CA ALA A 64 6.67 -20.28 7.08
C ALA A 64 5.54 -19.45 7.71
N TYR A 65 4.28 -19.82 7.46
CA TYR A 65 3.13 -19.17 8.09
C TYR A 65 3.17 -19.26 9.62
N LEU A 66 3.42 -20.45 10.18
CA LEU A 66 3.50 -20.63 11.64
C LEU A 66 4.59 -19.76 12.28
N LEU A 67 5.72 -19.57 11.59
CA LEU A 67 6.83 -18.75 12.10
C LEU A 67 6.56 -17.25 11.96
N LEU A 68 5.90 -16.83 10.88
CA LEU A 68 5.73 -15.41 10.53
C LEU A 68 4.44 -14.81 11.06
N HIS A 69 3.40 -15.62 11.27
CA HIS A 69 2.07 -15.12 11.61
C HIS A 69 2.06 -14.23 12.86
N GLU A 70 2.58 -14.71 14.00
CA GLU A 70 2.55 -13.94 15.24
C GLU A 70 3.38 -12.65 15.18
N PRO A 71 4.69 -12.68 14.81
CA PRO A 71 5.48 -11.45 14.80
C PRO A 71 4.96 -10.42 13.79
N VAL A 72 4.45 -10.87 12.63
CA VAL A 72 3.90 -9.94 11.63
C VAL A 72 2.56 -9.37 12.10
N SER A 73 1.67 -10.18 12.66
CA SER A 73 0.39 -9.70 13.20
C SER A 73 0.59 -8.72 14.36
N HIS A 74 1.56 -8.95 15.25
CA HIS A 74 1.93 -8.00 16.30
C HIS A 74 2.46 -6.68 15.72
N PHE A 75 3.30 -6.75 14.69
CA PHE A 75 3.79 -5.56 14.00
C PHE A 75 2.64 -4.76 13.36
N MET A 76 1.68 -5.44 12.72
CA MET A 76 0.49 -4.80 12.14
C MET A 76 -0.39 -4.15 13.22
N ALA A 77 -0.60 -4.83 14.35
CA ALA A 77 -1.33 -4.29 15.50
C ALA A 77 -0.65 -3.03 16.04
N SER A 78 0.70 -3.04 16.15
CA SER A 78 1.46 -1.86 16.59
C SER A 78 1.29 -0.64 15.67
N ILE A 79 1.19 -0.86 14.36
CA ILE A 79 0.87 0.23 13.41
C ILE A 79 -0.53 0.77 13.67
N GLY A 80 -1.52 -0.12 13.88
CA GLY A 80 -2.88 0.28 14.24
C GLY A 80 -2.94 1.10 15.53
N ASP A 81 -2.25 0.65 16.58
CA ASP A 81 -2.17 1.35 17.86
C ASP A 81 -1.48 2.72 17.71
N PHE A 82 -0.41 2.80 16.92
CA PHE A 82 0.23 4.07 16.61
C PHE A 82 -0.71 5.04 15.90
N VAL A 83 -1.46 4.57 14.89
CA VAL A 83 -2.45 5.39 14.19
C VAL A 83 -3.53 5.85 15.16
N LYS A 84 -4.04 4.95 16.01
CA LYS A 84 -5.03 5.29 17.03
C LYS A 84 -4.51 6.34 18.02
N TRP A 85 -3.26 6.20 18.47
CA TRP A 85 -2.61 7.22 19.30
C TRP A 85 -2.49 8.55 18.55
N ALA A 86 -2.08 8.53 17.27
CA ALA A 86 -1.94 9.73 16.45
C ALA A 86 -3.26 10.49 16.29
N THR A 87 -4.43 9.82 16.34
CA THR A 87 -5.74 10.49 16.26
C THR A 87 -6.04 11.36 17.48
N THR A 88 -5.36 11.14 18.61
CA THR A 88 -5.49 11.97 19.82
C THR A 88 -4.63 13.24 19.79
N ALA A 89 -3.72 13.36 18.83
CA ALA A 89 -2.82 14.49 18.67
C ALA A 89 -3.57 15.75 18.18
N LYS A 90 -2.88 16.91 18.27
CA LYS A 90 -3.43 18.16 17.68
C LYS A 90 -3.69 17.98 16.19
N PRO A 91 -4.72 18.62 15.60
CA PRO A 91 -5.13 18.40 14.21
C PRO A 91 -4.02 18.52 13.17
N PHE A 92 -3.06 19.43 13.36
CA PHE A 92 -1.88 19.53 12.47
C PHE A 92 -1.05 18.25 12.51
N LEU A 93 -0.63 17.84 13.71
CA LEU A 93 0.25 16.67 13.88
C LEU A 93 -0.49 15.37 13.51
N MET A 94 -1.75 15.26 13.92
CA MET A 94 -2.63 14.17 13.50
C MET A 94 -2.69 14.08 11.97
N GLY A 95 -2.92 15.21 11.30
CA GLY A 95 -2.96 15.28 9.82
C GLY A 95 -1.69 14.73 9.18
N VAL A 96 -0.50 15.16 9.66
CA VAL A 96 0.78 14.66 9.15
C VAL A 96 0.93 13.15 9.42
N LEU A 97 0.82 12.74 10.67
CA LEU A 97 1.12 11.36 11.09
C LEU A 97 0.16 10.36 10.44
N VAL A 98 -1.15 10.63 10.52
CA VAL A 98 -2.15 9.71 9.98
C VAL A 98 -2.06 9.64 8.45
N ALA A 99 -1.91 10.77 7.74
CA ALA A 99 -1.79 10.77 6.30
C ALA A 99 -0.53 10.02 5.81
N VAL A 100 0.62 10.23 6.44
CA VAL A 100 1.86 9.56 6.07
C VAL A 100 1.78 8.07 6.36
N VAL A 101 1.41 7.67 7.58
CA VAL A 101 1.43 6.26 7.98
C VAL A 101 0.40 5.45 7.23
N MET A 102 -0.84 5.95 7.08
CA MET A 102 -1.88 5.25 6.34
C MET A 102 -1.57 5.20 4.83
N GLY A 103 -1.01 6.27 4.28
CA GLY A 103 -0.55 6.28 2.89
C GLY A 103 0.57 5.27 2.64
N MET A 104 1.57 5.20 3.52
CA MET A 104 2.63 4.19 3.44
C MET A 104 2.09 2.77 3.61
N ALA A 105 1.17 2.56 4.56
CA ALA A 105 0.52 1.27 4.77
C ALA A 105 -0.22 0.78 3.52
N LEU A 106 -0.91 1.68 2.80
CA LEU A 106 -1.58 1.36 1.54
C LEU A 106 -0.61 0.88 0.45
N THR A 107 0.58 1.45 0.38
CA THR A 107 1.58 1.12 -0.65
C THR A 107 2.39 -0.12 -0.28
N ALA A 108 2.64 -0.34 0.99
CA ALA A 108 3.21 -1.59 1.50
C ALA A 108 2.16 -2.73 1.38
N PRO A 109 2.56 -4.00 1.40
CA PRO A 109 1.61 -5.12 1.40
C PRO A 109 0.92 -5.27 2.78
N ILE A 110 0.28 -4.18 3.22
CA ILE A 110 -0.43 -4.02 4.49
C ILE A 110 -1.87 -3.66 4.16
N SER A 111 -2.84 -4.26 4.84
CA SER A 111 -4.24 -3.90 4.66
C SER A 111 -4.59 -2.61 5.42
N SER A 112 -4.30 -1.46 4.80
CA SER A 112 -4.68 -0.14 5.35
C SER A 112 -6.19 -0.01 5.59
N ALA A 113 -7.01 -0.62 4.75
CA ALA A 113 -8.45 -0.70 4.95
C ALA A 113 -8.83 -1.50 6.21
N ALA A 114 -8.20 -2.66 6.42
CA ALA A 114 -8.44 -3.46 7.62
C ALA A 114 -8.02 -2.71 8.90
N ILE A 115 -6.88 -2.01 8.86
CA ILE A 115 -6.45 -1.14 9.97
C ILE A 115 -7.50 -0.06 10.23
N ALA A 116 -7.91 0.70 9.20
CA ALA A 116 -8.87 1.78 9.33
C ALA A 116 -10.21 1.31 9.95
N ILE A 117 -10.72 0.15 9.49
CA ILE A 117 -11.96 -0.43 10.01
C ILE A 117 -11.79 -0.91 11.44
N SER A 118 -10.67 -1.61 11.77
CA SER A 118 -10.45 -2.21 13.09
C SER A 118 -10.31 -1.19 14.20
N ILE A 119 -9.68 -0.03 13.91
CA ILE A 119 -9.51 1.06 14.89
C ILE A 119 -10.65 2.09 14.84
N GLY A 120 -11.61 1.94 13.92
CA GLY A 120 -12.70 2.91 13.74
C GLY A 120 -12.18 4.26 13.23
N LEU A 121 -11.27 4.29 12.26
CA LEU A 121 -10.64 5.51 11.74
C LEU A 121 -11.61 6.29 10.85
N ASP A 122 -12.42 7.11 11.45
CA ASP A 122 -13.44 7.95 10.80
C ASP A 122 -13.24 9.46 11.05
N GLY A 123 -14.20 10.25 10.62
CA GLY A 123 -14.22 11.69 10.83
C GLY A 123 -12.99 12.39 10.27
N LEU A 124 -12.41 13.32 11.02
CA LEU A 124 -11.29 14.17 10.59
C LEU A 124 -10.00 13.37 10.39
N ALA A 125 -9.75 12.38 11.25
CA ALA A 125 -8.59 11.50 11.13
C ALA A 125 -8.73 10.58 9.89
N GLY A 126 -9.95 10.08 9.61
CA GLY A 126 -10.28 9.38 8.38
C GLY A 126 -10.07 10.24 7.13
N GLY A 127 -10.40 11.53 7.20
CA GLY A 127 -10.13 12.50 6.15
C GLY A 127 -8.65 12.71 5.87
N ALA A 128 -7.81 12.78 6.90
CA ALA A 128 -6.35 12.82 6.73
C ALA A 128 -5.81 11.54 6.09
N ALA A 129 -6.29 10.37 6.55
CA ALA A 129 -5.90 9.08 6.03
C ALA A 129 -6.20 8.92 4.54
N VAL A 130 -7.43 9.23 4.11
CA VAL A 130 -7.83 9.11 2.69
C VAL A 130 -7.02 10.00 1.78
N VAL A 131 -6.68 11.22 2.22
CA VAL A 131 -5.85 12.15 1.46
C VAL A 131 -4.41 11.64 1.35
N GLY A 132 -3.84 11.13 2.44
CA GLY A 132 -2.52 10.49 2.42
C GLY A 132 -2.46 9.27 1.50
N CYS A 133 -3.47 8.41 1.56
CA CYS A 133 -3.61 7.26 0.66
C CYS A 133 -3.75 7.70 -0.82
N ALA A 134 -4.53 8.74 -1.10
CA ALA A 134 -4.68 9.30 -2.45
C ALA A 134 -3.35 9.88 -2.97
N ALA A 135 -2.57 10.54 -2.10
CA ALA A 135 -1.25 11.07 -2.44
C ALA A 135 -0.27 9.95 -2.83
N GLN A 136 -0.33 8.81 -2.17
CA GLN A 136 0.49 7.65 -2.56
C GLN A 136 0.06 7.08 -3.91
N MET A 137 -1.22 6.84 -4.12
CA MET A 137 -1.72 6.20 -5.34
C MET A 137 -1.50 7.09 -6.57
N LEU A 138 -2.04 8.30 -6.55
CA LEU A 138 -1.89 9.24 -7.67
C LEU A 138 -0.44 9.72 -7.82
N GLY A 139 0.29 9.84 -6.71
CA GLY A 139 1.70 10.16 -6.72
C GLY A 139 2.52 9.14 -7.48
N PHE A 140 2.42 7.87 -7.15
CA PHE A 140 3.12 6.82 -7.88
C PHE A 140 2.63 6.66 -9.32
N ALA A 141 1.35 6.87 -9.58
CA ALA A 141 0.82 6.86 -10.94
C ALA A 141 1.50 7.94 -11.81
N VAL A 142 1.57 9.18 -11.31
CA VAL A 142 2.20 10.31 -12.00
C VAL A 142 3.70 10.09 -12.18
N MET A 143 4.41 9.62 -11.15
CA MET A 143 5.85 9.33 -11.24
C MET A 143 6.17 8.23 -12.25
N SER A 144 5.30 7.22 -12.35
CA SER A 144 5.50 6.04 -13.21
C SER A 144 5.14 6.27 -14.68
N ARG A 145 4.58 7.43 -15.04
CA ARG A 145 4.08 7.74 -16.40
C ARG A 145 5.11 7.63 -17.53
N LYS A 146 6.40 7.82 -17.21
CA LYS A 146 7.49 7.70 -18.18
C LYS A 146 7.97 6.27 -18.39
N ASP A 147 7.77 5.43 -17.39
CA ASP A 147 8.36 4.08 -17.32
C ASP A 147 7.35 2.99 -17.68
N ASN A 148 6.04 3.32 -17.71
CA ASN A 148 4.96 2.37 -17.89
C ASN A 148 3.91 2.86 -18.90
N ASN A 149 3.16 1.91 -19.47
CA ASN A 149 2.03 2.21 -20.33
C ASN A 149 0.84 2.82 -19.54
N LEU A 150 -0.09 3.43 -20.25
CA LEU A 150 -1.26 4.07 -19.65
C LEU A 150 -2.10 3.11 -18.80
N GLY A 151 -2.26 1.86 -19.21
CA GLY A 151 -3.00 0.85 -18.45
C GLY A 151 -2.38 0.60 -17.08
N THR A 152 -1.06 0.44 -17.00
CA THR A 152 -0.33 0.31 -15.72
C THR A 152 -0.45 1.56 -14.86
N VAL A 153 -0.32 2.76 -15.46
CA VAL A 153 -0.48 4.03 -14.73
C VAL A 153 -1.87 4.14 -14.13
N LEU A 154 -2.92 3.82 -14.88
CA LEU A 154 -4.31 3.81 -14.38
C LEU A 154 -4.53 2.71 -13.32
N SER A 155 -3.90 1.56 -13.47
CA SER A 155 -3.94 0.49 -12.44
C SER A 155 -3.31 0.94 -11.13
N ILE A 156 -2.24 1.74 -11.16
CA ILE A 156 -1.64 2.32 -9.96
C ILE A 156 -2.57 3.40 -9.38
N ALA A 157 -3.13 4.27 -10.23
CA ALA A 157 -3.95 5.39 -9.80
C ALA A 157 -5.27 4.97 -9.14
N LEU A 158 -5.94 3.95 -9.69
CA LEU A 158 -7.30 3.55 -9.31
C LEU A 158 -7.38 2.12 -8.77
N GLY A 159 -6.35 1.32 -8.94
CA GLY A 159 -6.25 -0.04 -8.40
C GLY A 159 -5.43 -0.07 -7.12
N THR A 160 -4.11 -0.06 -7.23
CA THR A 160 -3.22 -0.12 -6.06
C THR A 160 -1.81 0.40 -6.34
N SER A 161 -1.27 1.20 -5.42
CA SER A 161 0.15 1.61 -5.43
C SER A 161 1.12 0.49 -5.01
N MET A 162 0.62 -0.64 -4.50
CA MET A 162 1.45 -1.82 -4.15
C MET A 162 2.26 -2.35 -5.34
N LEU A 163 1.81 -2.10 -6.57
CA LEU A 163 2.56 -2.46 -7.78
C LEU A 163 3.98 -1.87 -7.79
N GLN A 164 4.19 -0.75 -7.09
CA GLN A 164 5.50 -0.10 -6.95
C GLN A 164 6.32 -0.61 -5.75
N PHE A 165 5.77 -1.47 -4.91
CA PHE A 165 6.45 -1.92 -3.68
C PHE A 165 7.78 -2.62 -3.96
N LYS A 166 7.85 -3.46 -5.00
CA LYS A 166 9.10 -4.09 -5.45
C LYS A 166 10.17 -3.06 -5.80
N ASN A 167 9.78 -1.96 -6.44
CA ASN A 167 10.68 -0.89 -6.83
C ASN A 167 11.13 -0.07 -5.61
N ILE A 168 10.24 0.15 -4.65
CA ILE A 168 10.56 0.79 -3.36
C ILE A 168 11.63 -0.01 -2.60
N LEU A 169 11.50 -1.34 -2.54
CA LEU A 169 12.50 -2.21 -1.88
C LEU A 169 13.87 -2.11 -2.55
N LYS A 170 13.92 -1.95 -3.87
CA LYS A 170 15.17 -1.77 -4.60
C LYS A 170 15.76 -0.37 -4.43
N LYS A 171 14.91 0.64 -4.37
CA LYS A 171 15.30 2.06 -4.33
C LYS A 171 14.32 2.87 -3.45
N PRO A 172 14.52 2.88 -2.12
CA PRO A 172 13.58 3.53 -1.18
C PRO A 172 13.35 5.02 -1.44
N VAL A 173 14.28 5.70 -2.08
CA VAL A 173 14.18 7.14 -2.42
C VAL A 173 12.94 7.47 -3.27
N ILE A 174 12.45 6.53 -4.09
CA ILE A 174 11.25 6.76 -4.90
C ILE A 174 9.97 6.92 -4.06
N TRP A 175 10.01 6.53 -2.79
CA TRP A 175 8.87 6.68 -1.87
C TRP A 175 8.76 8.09 -1.29
N LEU A 176 9.88 8.84 -1.25
CA LEU A 176 9.92 10.18 -0.62
C LEU A 176 8.93 11.19 -1.22
N PRO A 177 8.81 11.35 -2.56
CA PRO A 177 7.87 12.33 -3.11
C PRO A 177 6.42 12.12 -2.67
N PRO A 178 5.81 10.92 -2.73
CA PRO A 178 4.48 10.67 -2.19
C PRO A 178 4.38 10.85 -0.68
N ILE A 179 5.43 10.50 0.10
CA ILE A 179 5.46 10.70 1.55
C ILE A 179 5.43 12.19 1.88
N ILE A 180 6.24 13.01 1.22
CA ILE A 180 6.27 14.45 1.40
C ILE A 180 4.91 15.06 1.04
N ALA A 181 4.32 14.61 -0.07
CA ALA A 181 2.98 15.04 -0.46
C ALA A 181 1.93 14.69 0.59
N SER A 182 1.95 13.47 1.14
CA SER A 182 1.05 13.06 2.23
C SER A 182 1.23 13.93 3.46
N ALA A 183 2.48 14.25 3.84
CA ALA A 183 2.80 15.07 5.00
C ALA A 183 2.31 16.53 4.86
N VAL A 184 2.28 17.07 3.63
CA VAL A 184 1.79 18.41 3.34
C VAL A 184 0.26 18.44 3.23
N LEU A 185 -0.31 17.47 2.53
CA LEU A 185 -1.75 17.43 2.25
C LEU A 185 -2.58 16.99 3.47
N GLY A 186 -2.01 16.18 4.37
CA GLY A 186 -2.68 15.76 5.61
C GLY A 186 -3.12 16.93 6.49
N PRO A 187 -2.24 17.87 6.86
CA PRO A 187 -2.62 19.08 7.59
C PRO A 187 -3.60 19.98 6.83
N LEU A 188 -3.48 20.09 5.51
CA LEU A 188 -4.47 20.81 4.71
C LEU A 188 -5.86 20.17 4.82
N ALA A 189 -5.92 18.84 4.82
CA ALA A 189 -7.16 18.12 5.01
C ALA A 189 -7.79 18.37 6.38
N THR A 190 -6.99 18.45 7.44
CA THR A 190 -7.51 18.59 8.82
C THR A 190 -7.80 20.04 9.21
N LEU A 191 -6.97 20.99 8.79
CA LEU A 191 -7.07 22.40 9.23
C LEU A 191 -7.88 23.27 8.31
N VAL A 192 -7.70 23.13 6.98
CA VAL A 192 -8.28 24.01 5.98
C VAL A 192 -9.60 23.46 5.47
N PHE A 193 -9.57 22.25 4.91
CA PHE A 193 -10.75 21.65 4.27
C PHE A 193 -11.65 20.91 5.26
N ARG A 194 -11.15 20.59 6.47
CA ARG A 194 -11.84 19.78 7.47
C ARG A 194 -12.47 18.54 6.85
N THR A 195 -11.69 17.86 6.00
CA THR A 195 -12.10 16.68 5.27
C THR A 195 -12.49 15.58 6.23
N LEU A 196 -13.67 15.03 6.04
CA LEU A 196 -14.18 13.88 6.78
C LEU A 196 -14.24 12.66 5.85
N CYS A 197 -14.02 11.48 6.41
CA CYS A 197 -14.22 10.22 5.69
C CYS A 197 -14.74 9.17 6.65
N ILE A 198 -15.57 8.24 6.16
CA ILE A 198 -15.99 7.07 6.92
C ILE A 198 -14.85 6.03 6.96
N LYS A 199 -14.84 5.17 7.99
CA LYS A 199 -13.77 4.19 8.22
C LYS A 199 -13.52 3.25 7.03
N GLU A 200 -14.53 2.91 6.26
CA GLU A 200 -14.43 2.04 5.07
C GLU A 200 -13.66 2.71 3.92
N GLY A 201 -13.69 4.04 3.84
CA GLY A 201 -12.99 4.83 2.82
C GLY A 201 -11.60 5.30 3.24
N SER A 202 -11.36 5.46 4.54
CA SER A 202 -10.20 6.13 5.11
C SER A 202 -8.86 5.50 4.70
N GLY A 203 -8.80 4.17 4.60
CA GLY A 203 -7.59 3.44 4.22
C GLY A 203 -7.46 3.14 2.72
N MET A 204 -8.35 3.65 1.86
CA MET A 204 -8.46 3.22 0.46
C MET A 204 -7.94 4.24 -0.56
N GLY A 205 -7.81 5.52 -0.19
CA GLY A 205 -7.41 6.56 -1.14
C GLY A 205 -8.29 6.57 -2.39
N THR A 206 -7.69 6.58 -3.57
CA THR A 206 -8.42 6.52 -4.85
C THR A 206 -8.70 5.10 -5.35
N SER A 207 -8.33 4.05 -4.59
CA SER A 207 -8.59 2.66 -4.95
C SER A 207 -10.08 2.38 -5.13
N GLY A 208 -10.48 1.97 -6.33
CA GLY A 208 -11.87 1.75 -6.69
C GLY A 208 -12.80 2.93 -6.39
N LEU A 209 -12.27 4.15 -6.21
CA LEU A 209 -12.98 5.36 -5.77
C LEU A 209 -13.64 5.22 -4.38
N VAL A 210 -13.25 4.23 -3.58
CA VAL A 210 -13.85 3.98 -2.26
C VAL A 210 -13.59 5.15 -1.30
N GLY A 211 -12.40 5.75 -1.33
CA GLY A 211 -12.07 6.93 -0.53
C GLY A 211 -12.92 8.15 -0.87
N PRO A 212 -13.00 8.56 -2.16
CA PRO A 212 -13.93 9.61 -2.61
C PRO A 212 -15.38 9.37 -2.20
N VAL A 213 -15.90 8.14 -2.37
CA VAL A 213 -17.25 7.76 -1.94
C VAL A 213 -17.39 7.85 -0.41
N GLY A 214 -16.37 7.41 0.33
CA GLY A 214 -16.33 7.53 1.80
C GLY A 214 -16.37 8.98 2.28
N THR A 215 -15.65 9.88 1.60
CA THR A 215 -15.68 11.33 1.86
C THR A 215 -17.05 11.93 1.49
N PHE A 216 -17.61 11.51 0.36
CA PHE A 216 -18.93 11.97 -0.08
C PHE A 216 -20.03 11.63 0.93
N ARG A 217 -19.95 10.45 1.57
CA ARG A 217 -20.90 10.03 2.59
C ARG A 217 -20.72 10.75 3.94
N ALA A 218 -19.51 11.23 4.22
CA ALA A 218 -19.18 11.84 5.50
C ALA A 218 -19.35 13.36 5.53
N MET A 219 -19.47 14.04 4.39
CA MET A 219 -19.49 15.50 4.28
C MET A 219 -20.72 16.00 3.52
N GLU A 220 -21.28 17.12 3.96
CA GLU A 220 -22.37 17.83 3.23
C GLU A 220 -21.84 18.46 1.93
N ASN A 221 -20.63 19.03 1.94
CA ASN A 221 -19.97 19.59 0.76
C ASN A 221 -18.63 18.91 0.50
N PRO A 222 -18.62 17.71 -0.12
CA PRO A 222 -17.41 16.89 -0.29
C PRO A 222 -16.55 17.32 -1.47
N TRP A 223 -17.10 18.02 -2.45
CA TRP A 223 -16.45 18.28 -3.75
C TRP A 223 -15.10 18.99 -3.66
N PRO A 224 -14.93 20.07 -2.86
CA PRO A 224 -13.62 20.70 -2.72
C PRO A 224 -12.56 19.73 -2.17
N SER A 225 -12.92 18.93 -1.17
CA SER A 225 -12.02 17.93 -0.58
C SER A 225 -11.69 16.80 -1.57
N ILE A 226 -12.68 16.30 -2.31
CA ILE A 226 -12.48 15.24 -3.29
C ILE A 226 -11.63 15.77 -4.45
N LEU A 227 -12.08 16.81 -5.14
CA LEU A 227 -11.42 17.29 -6.37
C LEU A 227 -10.02 17.85 -6.11
N LEU A 228 -9.86 18.63 -5.04
CA LEU A 228 -8.57 19.25 -4.74
C LEU A 228 -7.63 18.31 -3.99
N LEU A 229 -8.05 17.76 -2.83
CA LEU A 229 -7.15 17.03 -1.96
C LEU A 229 -6.96 15.56 -2.34
N GLN A 230 -7.96 14.94 -2.97
CA GLN A 230 -7.83 13.52 -3.33
C GLN A 230 -7.41 13.31 -4.79
N PHE A 231 -7.52 14.35 -5.68
CA PHE A 231 -7.11 14.23 -7.08
C PHE A 231 -6.08 15.27 -7.48
N LEU A 232 -6.42 16.56 -7.50
CA LEU A 232 -5.61 17.58 -8.15
C LEU A 232 -4.29 17.85 -7.43
N LEU A 233 -4.34 18.16 -6.14
CA LEU A 233 -3.14 18.51 -5.37
C LEU A 233 -2.14 17.36 -5.22
N PRO A 234 -2.56 16.09 -4.97
CA PRO A 234 -1.65 14.95 -5.02
C PRO A 234 -0.88 14.85 -6.32
N VAL A 235 -1.59 14.97 -7.47
CA VAL A 235 -0.99 14.90 -8.80
C VAL A 235 0.02 16.03 -9.01
N LEU A 236 -0.39 17.27 -8.72
CA LEU A 236 0.47 18.45 -8.92
C LEU A 236 1.69 18.43 -8.02
N LEU A 237 1.49 18.18 -6.72
CA LEU A 237 2.59 18.22 -5.75
C LEU A 237 3.61 17.11 -6.01
N VAL A 238 3.15 15.89 -6.24
CA VAL A 238 4.09 14.79 -6.54
C VAL A 238 4.73 14.96 -7.91
N PHE A 239 4.02 15.52 -8.91
CA PHE A 239 4.64 15.85 -10.18
C PHE A 239 5.81 16.84 -10.01
N LEU A 240 5.62 17.91 -9.23
CA LEU A 240 6.66 18.89 -8.95
C LEU A 240 7.84 18.25 -8.21
N LEU A 241 7.55 17.44 -7.20
CA LEU A 241 8.58 16.70 -6.46
C LEU A 241 9.32 15.72 -7.37
N ASP A 242 8.64 14.96 -8.23
CA ASP A 242 9.25 14.04 -9.21
C ASP A 242 10.24 14.78 -10.12
N VAL A 243 9.85 15.95 -10.62
CA VAL A 243 10.74 16.78 -11.47
C VAL A 243 11.99 17.21 -10.70
N VAL A 244 11.85 17.63 -9.44
CA VAL A 244 12.99 18.01 -8.58
C VAL A 244 13.90 16.81 -8.31
N PHE A 245 13.34 15.66 -7.92
CA PHE A 245 14.10 14.46 -7.60
C PHE A 245 14.80 13.86 -8.83
N ARG A 246 14.16 13.94 -10.01
CA ARG A 246 14.81 13.54 -11.28
C ARG A 246 15.93 14.50 -11.69
N LYS A 247 15.74 15.81 -11.56
CA LYS A 247 16.80 16.80 -11.81
C LYS A 247 17.99 16.65 -10.86
N ALA A 248 17.73 16.27 -9.61
CA ALA A 248 18.77 15.98 -8.62
C ALA A 248 19.49 14.62 -8.87
N GLY A 249 19.02 13.83 -9.83
CA GLY A 249 19.57 12.50 -10.14
C GLY A 249 19.20 11.41 -9.14
N TRP A 250 18.30 11.68 -8.19
CA TRP A 250 17.87 10.73 -7.17
C TRP A 250 16.90 9.68 -7.75
N ILE A 251 16.09 10.07 -8.73
CA ILE A 251 15.19 9.17 -9.46
C ILE A 251 15.61 9.18 -10.93
N LYS A 252 15.75 8.00 -11.52
CA LYS A 252 16.14 7.80 -12.92
C LYS A 252 15.00 7.15 -13.70
N ASP A 253 15.06 7.31 -15.03
CA ASP A 253 14.12 6.61 -15.92
C ASP A 253 14.34 5.08 -15.78
N GLY A 254 13.23 4.34 -15.67
CA GLY A 254 13.22 2.91 -15.41
C GLY A 254 13.09 2.51 -13.93
N ASP A 255 13.31 3.41 -12.96
CA ASP A 255 13.21 3.09 -11.53
C ASP A 255 11.79 2.70 -11.08
N LEU A 256 10.75 3.13 -11.81
CA LEU A 256 9.35 2.86 -11.52
C LEU A 256 8.70 1.88 -12.52
N LYS A 257 9.50 1.14 -13.28
CA LYS A 257 8.99 0.16 -14.24
C LYS A 257 8.41 -1.05 -13.49
N VAL A 258 7.13 -1.34 -13.74
CA VAL A 258 6.37 -2.49 -13.20
C VAL A 258 6.51 -3.68 -14.15
#